data_2d1e90da126c191ed35daa3ff46d619d
#
_entry.id   2d1e90da126c191ed35daa3ff46d619d
#
_cell.length_a   1.000
_cell.length_b   1.000
_cell.length_c   1.000
_cell.angle_alpha   90.00
_cell.angle_beta   90.00
_cell.angle_gamma   90.00
#
_symmetry.space_group_name_H-M   'P 1'
#
loop_
_entity.id
_entity.type
_entity.pdbx_description
1 polymer ?
#
loop_
_entity_poly.entity_id
_entity_poly.type
_entity_poly.pdbx_seq_one_letter_code
_entity_poly.pdbx_strand_id
1 'polypeptide(L)'
;MAAQSGSITGSVTDSNSNEPLPGVNVIVKNTTNGTNTDFNGNFSVDNVSSGDVLVFSYIGYETFEFTVSNSFNISISLNEDIEALEQVVVLGYVSQKASNISGAVSTVGGDEVEKLKPVRMEDALQGLPGVNMFSNGSPGSKPTVIIRGITSYTGNDPLVIVDGINQSLDDMNSLEPSDIESISVLKDASTTALYGVKGGNGVIVITTKNGSRNQEAQFTFNTSYGQQSPEKTIGVLNASEYAAILNEMSLTSGGELIFSDLSSLGKGTDWQKEIFRIDAPIITNNISVSGGTNNSSYFLSAGFTEQEGIIHGGDKQYFDRATFRANFDTDLNSKLNLKFSNRYTNITTANPPNWK
;
A
#
# COMPACT_ATOMS: atom_id res chain seq x y z
N MET A 1 -11.02 47.26 -4.84
CA MET A 1 -11.36 47.36 -3.40
C MET A 1 -10.33 46.54 -2.67
N ALA A 2 -9.58 47.09 -1.72
CA ALA A 2 -8.67 46.30 -0.90
C ALA A 2 -9.52 45.42 0.00
N ALA A 3 -9.28 44.12 -0.01
CA ALA A 3 -9.91 43.21 0.93
C ALA A 3 -9.44 43.59 2.36
N GLN A 4 -10.39 43.89 3.23
CA GLN A 4 -10.11 44.27 4.62
C GLN A 4 -9.74 42.96 5.35
N SER A 5 -8.44 42.72 5.60
CA SER A 5 -7.97 41.65 6.42
C SER A 5 -8.27 41.98 7.88
N GLY A 6 -8.84 41.03 8.61
CA GLY A 6 -9.18 41.14 10.02
C GLY A 6 -8.68 39.93 10.83
N SER A 7 -8.90 39.99 12.13
CA SER A 7 -8.74 38.82 13.02
C SER A 7 -10.10 38.13 13.15
N ILE A 8 -10.16 36.83 12.91
CA ILE A 8 -11.33 36.00 13.16
C ILE A 8 -11.15 35.25 14.49
N THR A 9 -12.15 35.32 15.33
CA THR A 9 -12.17 34.64 16.63
C THR A 9 -13.36 33.69 16.70
N GLY A 10 -13.29 32.71 17.57
CA GLY A 10 -14.40 31.79 17.76
C GLY A 10 -14.12 30.71 18.77
N SER A 11 -15.05 29.76 18.85
CA SER A 11 -14.95 28.60 19.72
C SER A 11 -15.23 27.32 18.94
N VAL A 12 -14.55 26.23 19.35
CA VAL A 12 -14.76 24.90 18.79
C VAL A 12 -15.25 23.97 19.90
N THR A 13 -16.34 23.28 19.65
CA THR A 13 -16.97 22.34 20.58
C THR A 13 -17.22 20.99 19.92
N ASP A 14 -17.36 19.95 20.70
CA ASP A 14 -17.86 18.65 20.27
C ASP A 14 -19.37 18.73 19.95
N SER A 15 -19.79 18.11 18.84
CA SER A 15 -21.20 18.18 18.39
C SER A 15 -22.16 17.37 19.25
N ASN A 16 -21.68 16.33 19.96
CA ASN A 16 -22.50 15.43 20.77
C ASN A 16 -22.59 15.90 22.22
N SER A 17 -21.43 16.25 22.83
CA SER A 17 -21.34 16.62 24.23
C SER A 17 -21.44 18.12 24.48
N ASN A 18 -21.25 18.96 23.45
CA ASN A 18 -21.07 20.42 23.52
C ASN A 18 -19.89 20.85 24.42
N GLU A 19 -18.98 19.95 24.73
CA GLU A 19 -17.77 20.27 25.48
C GLU A 19 -16.75 21.01 24.59
N PRO A 20 -15.99 21.99 25.16
CA PRO A 20 -14.97 22.69 24.40
C PRO A 20 -13.83 21.74 24.01
N LEU A 21 -13.34 21.86 22.76
CA LEU A 21 -12.23 21.05 22.23
C LEU A 21 -10.93 21.85 22.24
N PRO A 22 -9.99 21.57 23.20
CA PRO A 22 -8.68 22.17 23.23
C PRO A 22 -7.72 21.50 22.24
N GLY A 23 -6.83 22.29 21.61
CA GLY A 23 -5.79 21.78 20.73
C GLY A 23 -6.26 21.49 19.29
N VAL A 24 -7.47 21.91 18.90
CA VAL A 24 -7.91 21.85 17.51
C VAL A 24 -7.03 22.75 16.66
N ASN A 25 -6.48 22.21 15.59
CA ASN A 25 -5.67 22.96 14.64
C ASN A 25 -6.60 23.71 13.65
N VAL A 26 -6.40 25.04 13.57
CA VAL A 26 -7.20 25.96 12.73
C VAL A 26 -6.23 26.65 11.76
N ILE A 27 -6.33 26.32 10.46
CA ILE A 27 -5.42 26.84 9.41
C ILE A 27 -6.22 27.47 8.28
N VAL A 28 -5.72 28.57 7.74
CA VAL A 28 -6.22 29.14 6.49
C VAL A 28 -5.74 28.25 5.33
N LYS A 29 -6.67 27.69 4.57
CA LYS A 29 -6.43 26.72 3.49
C LYS A 29 -5.36 27.23 2.51
N ASN A 30 -4.41 26.38 2.15
CA ASN A 30 -3.28 26.68 1.27
C ASN A 30 -2.30 27.73 1.79
N THR A 31 -2.27 27.99 3.09
CA THR A 31 -1.30 28.91 3.74
C THR A 31 -0.66 28.25 4.95
N THR A 32 0.32 28.91 5.55
CA THR A 32 0.91 28.55 6.85
C THR A 32 0.31 29.36 8.00
N ASN A 33 -0.72 30.19 7.72
CA ASN A 33 -1.37 31.01 8.73
C ASN A 33 -2.40 30.18 9.51
N GLY A 34 -2.21 30.02 10.82
CA GLY A 34 -3.09 29.22 11.65
C GLY A 34 -2.77 29.32 13.13
N THR A 35 -3.61 28.68 13.93
CA THR A 35 -3.53 28.64 15.40
C THR A 35 -4.11 27.34 15.94
N ASN A 36 -3.96 27.10 17.25
CA ASN A 36 -4.66 26.01 17.94
C ASN A 36 -5.65 26.58 18.95
N THR A 37 -6.74 25.85 19.23
CA THR A 37 -7.68 26.24 20.27
C THR A 37 -7.07 26.14 21.67
N ASP A 38 -7.43 27.06 22.55
CA ASP A 38 -7.08 27.05 23.97
C ASP A 38 -7.85 25.99 24.79
N PHE A 39 -7.62 25.93 26.11
CA PHE A 39 -8.31 24.99 27.01
C PHE A 39 -9.84 25.15 27.06
N ASN A 40 -10.35 26.31 26.65
CA ASN A 40 -11.79 26.59 26.58
C ASN A 40 -12.33 26.44 25.15
N GLY A 41 -11.51 25.87 24.22
CA GLY A 41 -11.88 25.69 22.83
C GLY A 41 -11.85 26.97 21.99
N ASN A 42 -11.36 28.10 22.52
CA ASN A 42 -11.34 29.38 21.79
C ASN A 42 -10.11 29.48 20.89
N PHE A 43 -10.26 30.17 19.75
CA PHE A 43 -9.18 30.44 18.81
C PHE A 43 -9.21 31.88 18.30
N SER A 44 -8.07 32.37 17.81
CA SER A 44 -7.93 33.63 17.08
C SER A 44 -6.93 33.45 15.94
N VAL A 45 -7.35 33.76 14.73
CA VAL A 45 -6.49 33.76 13.54
C VAL A 45 -6.48 35.14 12.93
N ASP A 46 -5.28 35.75 12.85
CA ASP A 46 -5.07 37.07 12.27
C ASP A 46 -4.89 37.01 10.75
N ASN A 47 -5.04 38.15 10.08
CA ASN A 47 -4.83 38.29 8.63
C ASN A 47 -5.72 37.38 7.77
N VAL A 48 -6.99 37.28 8.13
CA VAL A 48 -8.00 36.52 7.38
C VAL A 48 -8.89 37.50 6.63
N SER A 49 -9.21 37.16 5.38
CA SER A 49 -10.05 37.94 4.48
C SER A 49 -11.38 37.25 4.24
N SER A 50 -12.42 38.03 3.91
CA SER A 50 -13.69 37.44 3.45
C SER A 50 -13.46 36.60 2.18
N GLY A 51 -13.95 35.37 2.18
CA GLY A 51 -13.75 34.38 1.11
C GLY A 51 -12.64 33.35 1.41
N ASP A 52 -11.77 33.58 2.42
CA ASP A 52 -10.82 32.58 2.86
C ASP A 52 -11.53 31.37 3.46
N VAL A 53 -10.92 30.20 3.36
CA VAL A 53 -11.44 28.95 3.94
C VAL A 53 -10.59 28.57 5.14
N LEU A 54 -11.19 28.48 6.32
CA LEU A 54 -10.58 27.92 7.52
C LEU A 54 -10.79 26.42 7.55
N VAL A 55 -9.72 25.66 7.80
CA VAL A 55 -9.75 24.22 7.96
C VAL A 55 -9.52 23.92 9.43
N PHE A 56 -10.47 23.21 10.03
CA PHE A 56 -10.43 22.73 11.41
C PHE A 56 -10.10 21.25 11.39
N SER A 57 -9.04 20.86 12.07
CA SER A 57 -8.63 19.46 12.18
C SER A 57 -8.24 19.09 13.61
N TYR A 58 -8.76 17.95 14.06
CA TYR A 58 -8.48 17.41 15.40
C TYR A 58 -8.48 15.88 15.35
N ILE A 59 -7.62 15.25 16.15
CA ILE A 59 -7.51 13.79 16.18
C ILE A 59 -8.82 13.18 16.68
N GLY A 60 -9.41 12.28 15.89
CA GLY A 60 -10.69 11.64 16.20
C GLY A 60 -11.94 12.41 15.77
N TYR A 61 -11.78 13.47 14.97
CA TYR A 61 -12.86 14.29 14.46
C TYR A 61 -12.74 14.47 12.94
N GLU A 62 -13.89 14.59 12.28
CA GLU A 62 -13.95 14.93 10.85
C GLU A 62 -13.34 16.31 10.59
N THR A 63 -12.54 16.42 9.54
CA THR A 63 -12.00 17.71 9.11
C THR A 63 -13.15 18.59 8.61
N PHE A 64 -13.30 19.80 9.19
CA PHE A 64 -14.37 20.73 8.84
C PHE A 64 -13.80 21.97 8.13
N GLU A 65 -14.40 22.36 7.02
CA GLU A 65 -14.04 23.56 6.26
C GLU A 65 -15.10 24.64 6.42
N PHE A 66 -14.67 25.85 6.81
CA PHE A 66 -15.56 27.01 6.97
C PHE A 66 -15.10 28.17 6.07
N THR A 67 -15.99 28.65 5.20
CA THR A 67 -15.71 29.83 4.36
C THR A 67 -16.04 31.11 5.14
N VAL A 68 -15.03 31.95 5.33
CA VAL A 68 -15.15 33.22 6.07
C VAL A 68 -16.06 34.18 5.32
N SER A 69 -17.11 34.59 5.98
CA SER A 69 -18.04 35.64 5.52
C SER A 69 -17.76 36.96 6.27
N ASN A 70 -18.72 37.83 6.34
CA ASN A 70 -18.59 39.11 7.05
C ASN A 70 -18.64 39.01 8.59
N SER A 71 -18.76 37.81 9.14
CA SER A 71 -18.77 37.57 10.58
C SER A 71 -17.39 37.14 11.05
N PHE A 72 -16.78 37.91 11.96
CA PHE A 72 -15.45 37.64 12.53
C PHE A 72 -15.50 36.94 13.89
N ASN A 73 -16.67 36.51 14.33
CA ASN A 73 -16.84 35.64 15.51
C ASN A 73 -17.73 34.47 15.13
N ILE A 74 -17.18 33.24 15.23
CA ILE A 74 -17.82 32.02 14.78
C ILE A 74 -17.80 30.95 15.88
N SER A 75 -18.81 30.08 15.89
CA SER A 75 -18.85 28.89 16.72
C SER A 75 -18.93 27.67 15.80
N ILE A 76 -18.00 26.74 15.97
CA ILE A 76 -17.88 25.53 15.16
C ILE A 76 -18.11 24.33 16.07
N SER A 77 -18.94 23.40 15.61
CA SER A 77 -19.10 22.08 16.23
C SER A 77 -18.47 21.05 15.32
N LEU A 78 -17.51 20.29 15.84
CA LEU A 78 -16.89 19.19 15.11
C LEU A 78 -17.63 17.88 15.42
N ASN A 79 -17.84 17.08 14.39
CA ASN A 79 -18.35 15.73 14.54
C ASN A 79 -17.19 14.79 14.84
N GLU A 80 -17.39 13.87 15.77
CA GLU A 80 -16.47 12.76 15.95
C GLU A 80 -16.39 11.97 14.64
N ASP A 81 -15.18 11.67 14.20
CA ASP A 81 -14.94 10.76 13.09
C ASP A 81 -15.17 9.32 13.58
N ILE A 82 -16.43 8.91 13.51
CA ILE A 82 -16.87 7.57 13.93
C ILE A 82 -16.19 6.49 13.06
N GLU A 83 -15.83 6.80 11.81
CA GLU A 83 -15.10 5.88 10.95
C GLU A 83 -13.66 5.66 11.44
N ALA A 84 -12.97 6.70 11.92
CA ALA A 84 -11.64 6.56 12.51
C ALA A 84 -11.65 5.81 13.86
N LEU A 85 -12.73 5.93 14.64
CA LEU A 85 -12.91 5.22 15.92
C LEU A 85 -13.47 3.80 15.74
N GLU A 86 -14.10 3.50 14.62
CA GLU A 86 -14.66 2.19 14.29
C GLU A 86 -13.80 1.35 13.36
N GLN A 87 -12.53 1.67 13.15
CA GLN A 87 -11.66 0.79 12.40
C GLN A 87 -11.64 -0.58 13.08
N VAL A 88 -12.47 -1.48 12.55
CA VAL A 88 -12.54 -2.86 13.00
C VAL A 88 -11.36 -3.59 12.40
N VAL A 89 -10.39 -3.93 13.24
CA VAL A 89 -9.28 -4.79 12.83
C VAL A 89 -9.75 -6.23 12.89
N VAL A 90 -9.76 -6.89 11.75
CA VAL A 90 -10.03 -8.33 11.68
C VAL A 90 -8.77 -9.07 12.11
N LEU A 91 -8.83 -9.69 13.29
CA LEU A 91 -7.79 -10.56 13.81
C LEU A 91 -8.03 -12.02 13.35
N GLY A 92 -8.33 -12.23 12.07
CA GLY A 92 -8.61 -13.52 11.45
C GLY A 92 -9.96 -14.11 11.84
N TYR A 93 -10.07 -14.73 13.00
CA TYR A 93 -11.33 -15.35 13.50
C TYR A 93 -12.19 -14.41 14.35
N VAL A 94 -11.64 -13.28 14.76
CA VAL A 94 -12.31 -12.32 15.66
C VAL A 94 -12.11 -10.91 15.11
N SER A 95 -13.23 -10.18 15.00
CA SER A 95 -13.18 -8.76 14.69
C SER A 95 -13.17 -7.97 16.00
N GLN A 96 -12.22 -7.11 16.21
CA GLN A 96 -12.12 -6.23 17.37
C GLN A 96 -11.92 -4.78 16.93
N LYS A 97 -12.46 -3.84 17.71
CA LYS A 97 -12.15 -2.42 17.48
C LYS A 97 -10.66 -2.19 17.69
N ALA A 98 -10.03 -1.39 16.83
CA ALA A 98 -8.59 -1.08 16.90
C ALA A 98 -8.20 -0.57 18.29
N SER A 99 -9.07 0.20 18.95
CA SER A 99 -8.90 0.70 20.31
C SER A 99 -8.78 -0.39 21.39
N ASN A 100 -9.29 -1.57 21.15
CA ASN A 100 -9.30 -2.70 22.10
C ASN A 100 -8.11 -3.66 21.92
N ILE A 101 -7.27 -3.42 20.93
CA ILE A 101 -6.11 -4.26 20.65
C ILE A 101 -4.92 -3.74 21.43
N SER A 102 -4.51 -4.47 22.46
CA SER A 102 -3.36 -4.11 23.31
C SER A 102 -2.00 -4.45 22.70
N GLY A 103 -1.93 -5.01 21.49
CA GLY A 103 -0.70 -5.41 20.80
C GLY A 103 -0.35 -4.51 19.61
N ALA A 104 0.92 -4.53 19.17
CA ALA A 104 1.35 -3.78 17.99
C ALA A 104 0.80 -4.40 16.70
N VAL A 105 -0.21 -3.78 16.15
CA VAL A 105 -0.80 -4.08 14.84
C VAL A 105 -0.50 -2.90 13.90
N SER A 106 -0.09 -3.21 12.67
CA SER A 106 -0.04 -2.22 11.59
C SER A 106 -1.08 -2.58 10.56
N THR A 107 -1.96 -1.64 10.25
CA THR A 107 -3.03 -1.84 9.28
C THR A 107 -2.87 -0.86 8.11
N VAL A 108 -3.08 -1.35 6.90
CA VAL A 108 -3.19 -0.57 5.65
C VAL A 108 -4.61 -0.75 5.14
N GLY A 109 -5.31 0.33 4.92
CA GLY A 109 -6.65 0.32 4.32
C GLY A 109 -6.61 0.06 2.80
N GLY A 110 -7.72 -0.42 2.23
CA GLY A 110 -7.84 -0.68 0.80
C GLY A 110 -7.58 0.56 -0.06
N ASP A 111 -8.03 1.71 0.37
CA ASP A 111 -7.79 2.99 -0.34
C ASP A 111 -6.30 3.35 -0.40
N GLU A 112 -5.54 3.00 0.63
CA GLU A 112 -4.08 3.20 0.65
C GLU A 112 -3.40 2.19 -0.28
N VAL A 113 -3.85 0.93 -0.27
CA VAL A 113 -3.39 -0.09 -1.21
C VAL A 113 -3.66 0.34 -2.65
N GLU A 114 -4.87 0.86 -2.96
CA GLU A 114 -5.21 1.34 -4.29
C GLU A 114 -4.35 2.54 -4.74
N LYS A 115 -3.98 3.44 -3.83
CA LYS A 115 -3.08 4.58 -4.13
C LYS A 115 -1.67 4.13 -4.47
N LEU A 116 -1.17 3.10 -3.82
CA LEU A 116 0.16 2.54 -4.09
C LEU A 116 0.23 1.83 -5.45
N LYS A 117 -0.92 1.38 -5.99
CA LYS A 117 -1.04 0.60 -7.24
C LYS A 117 -0.03 -0.55 -7.32
N PRO A 118 0.05 -1.40 -6.30
CA PRO A 118 1.02 -2.46 -6.27
C PRO A 118 0.70 -3.48 -7.36
N VAL A 119 1.72 -4.01 -8.02
CA VAL A 119 1.56 -5.11 -8.98
C VAL A 119 1.30 -6.42 -8.24
N ARG A 120 1.98 -6.57 -7.10
CA ARG A 120 1.85 -7.73 -6.22
C ARG A 120 1.33 -7.27 -4.86
N MET A 121 0.56 -8.15 -4.25
CA MET A 121 -0.04 -7.87 -2.95
C MET A 121 0.99 -7.54 -1.86
N GLU A 122 2.13 -8.21 -1.92
CA GLU A 122 3.24 -8.02 -0.97
C GLU A 122 3.82 -6.61 -1.04
N ASP A 123 3.81 -5.98 -2.23
CA ASP A 123 4.35 -4.63 -2.40
C ASP A 123 3.60 -3.60 -1.52
N ALA A 124 2.32 -3.87 -1.18
CA ALA A 124 1.54 -3.07 -0.26
C ALA A 124 2.03 -3.16 1.21
N LEU A 125 2.85 -4.16 1.55
CA LEU A 125 3.45 -4.29 2.88
C LEU A 125 4.75 -3.48 3.01
N GLN A 126 5.29 -2.98 1.90
CA GLN A 126 6.53 -2.22 1.91
C GLN A 126 6.34 -0.89 2.65
N GLY A 127 7.25 -0.60 3.57
CA GLY A 127 7.18 0.63 4.37
C GLY A 127 6.40 0.50 5.68
N LEU A 128 5.73 -0.62 5.93
CA LEU A 128 5.10 -0.84 7.23
C LEU A 128 6.14 -1.00 8.34
N PRO A 129 5.98 -0.32 9.50
CA PRO A 129 6.92 -0.43 10.59
C PRO A 129 7.13 -1.86 11.07
N GLY A 130 8.39 -2.35 11.08
CA GLY A 130 8.75 -3.69 11.52
C GLY A 130 8.49 -4.81 10.51
N VAL A 131 8.18 -4.46 9.26
CA VAL A 131 8.11 -5.39 8.13
C VAL A 131 9.28 -5.09 7.19
N ASN A 132 10.10 -6.11 6.91
CA ASN A 132 11.17 -6.03 5.92
C ASN A 132 10.80 -6.93 4.75
N MET A 133 10.80 -6.36 3.56
CA MET A 133 10.52 -7.08 2.33
C MET A 133 11.71 -7.03 1.39
N PHE A 134 12.07 -8.18 0.85
CA PHE A 134 13.12 -8.33 -0.15
C PHE A 134 12.55 -9.02 -1.38
N SER A 135 12.70 -8.39 -2.53
CA SER A 135 12.35 -8.96 -3.83
C SER A 135 13.59 -9.05 -4.71
N ASN A 136 13.69 -10.08 -5.52
CA ASN A 136 14.75 -10.22 -6.52
C ASN A 136 14.47 -9.44 -7.81
N GLY A 137 13.32 -8.74 -7.91
CA GLY A 137 12.94 -7.93 -9.06
C GLY A 137 12.42 -8.70 -10.28
N SER A 138 12.40 -10.04 -10.24
CA SER A 138 11.82 -10.83 -11.32
C SER A 138 10.30 -10.82 -11.25
N PRO A 139 9.56 -10.67 -12.37
CA PRO A 139 8.12 -10.74 -12.41
C PRO A 139 7.60 -12.03 -11.77
N GLY A 140 6.59 -11.93 -10.92
CA GLY A 140 5.96 -13.08 -10.25
C GLY A 140 6.83 -13.87 -9.27
N SER A 141 8.06 -13.40 -8.98
CA SER A 141 8.93 -14.08 -8.02
C SER A 141 8.42 -13.95 -6.58
N LYS A 142 8.63 -15.00 -5.78
CA LYS A 142 8.30 -14.96 -4.35
C LYS A 142 9.16 -13.91 -3.62
N PRO A 143 8.56 -12.97 -2.89
CA PRO A 143 9.30 -12.09 -2.01
C PRO A 143 9.67 -12.82 -0.72
N THR A 144 10.72 -12.34 -0.06
CA THR A 144 11.00 -12.70 1.33
C THR A 144 10.41 -11.62 2.22
N VAL A 145 9.49 -11.99 3.08
CA VAL A 145 8.86 -11.09 4.06
C VAL A 145 9.28 -11.50 5.45
N ILE A 146 9.88 -10.57 6.20
CA ILE A 146 10.37 -10.80 7.56
C ILE A 146 9.71 -9.79 8.50
N ILE A 147 9.04 -10.28 9.53
CA ILE A 147 8.39 -9.46 10.55
C ILE A 147 9.26 -9.49 11.82
N ARG A 148 9.72 -8.29 12.27
CA ARG A 148 10.57 -8.10 13.48
C ARG A 148 11.90 -8.85 13.51
N GLY A 149 12.40 -9.33 12.37
CA GLY A 149 13.70 -9.97 12.26
C GLY A 149 13.64 -11.48 12.07
N ILE A 150 14.81 -12.09 11.95
CA ILE A 150 14.98 -13.51 11.71
C ILE A 150 14.85 -14.25 13.05
N THR A 151 13.85 -15.11 13.17
CA THR A 151 13.54 -15.86 14.39
C THR A 151 13.98 -17.34 14.31
N SER A 152 14.20 -17.86 13.08
CA SER A 152 14.52 -19.26 12.84
C SER A 152 15.53 -19.43 11.72
N TYR A 153 16.35 -20.49 11.80
CA TYR A 153 17.27 -20.89 10.73
C TYR A 153 16.56 -21.68 9.61
N THR A 154 15.35 -22.21 9.84
CA THR A 154 14.68 -23.13 8.93
C THR A 154 13.48 -22.55 8.20
N GLY A 155 13.02 -21.36 8.58
CA GLY A 155 11.89 -20.67 7.92
C GLY A 155 11.43 -19.46 8.73
N ASN A 156 11.27 -18.35 8.06
CA ASN A 156 10.87 -17.07 8.66
C ASN A 156 9.62 -16.49 7.99
N ASP A 157 8.99 -17.25 7.10
CA ASP A 157 7.78 -16.77 6.42
C ASP A 157 6.67 -16.53 7.45
N PRO A 158 6.00 -15.40 7.41
CA PRO A 158 4.83 -15.12 8.24
C PRO A 158 3.66 -16.01 7.81
N LEU A 159 2.74 -16.23 8.74
CA LEU A 159 1.46 -16.87 8.43
C LEU A 159 0.57 -15.88 7.68
N VAL A 160 -0.01 -16.29 6.56
CA VAL A 160 -0.96 -15.48 5.79
C VAL A 160 -2.38 -16.00 6.00
N ILE A 161 -3.29 -15.11 6.36
CA ILE A 161 -4.72 -15.40 6.53
C ILE A 161 -5.50 -14.50 5.58
N VAL A 162 -6.27 -15.08 4.69
CA VAL A 162 -7.15 -14.35 3.76
C VAL A 162 -8.59 -14.71 4.06
N ASP A 163 -9.40 -13.75 4.46
CA ASP A 163 -10.82 -13.95 4.85
C ASP A 163 -11.01 -15.10 5.85
N GLY A 164 -10.08 -15.23 6.81
CA GLY A 164 -10.09 -16.30 7.82
C GLY A 164 -9.49 -17.63 7.37
N ILE A 165 -9.04 -17.76 6.12
CA ILE A 165 -8.47 -18.99 5.58
C ILE A 165 -6.94 -18.89 5.57
N ASN A 166 -6.26 -19.91 6.13
CA ASN A 166 -4.80 -19.99 6.12
C ASN A 166 -4.29 -20.26 4.70
N GLN A 167 -3.38 -19.43 4.24
CA GLN A 167 -2.73 -19.52 2.94
C GLN A 167 -1.20 -19.44 3.10
N SER A 168 -0.47 -19.74 2.04
CA SER A 168 0.98 -19.54 2.00
C SER A 168 1.32 -18.11 1.57
N LEU A 169 2.57 -17.70 1.80
CA LEU A 169 3.06 -16.42 1.27
C LEU A 169 3.03 -16.40 -0.26
N ASP A 170 3.26 -17.54 -0.91
CA ASP A 170 3.19 -17.67 -2.37
C ASP A 170 1.79 -17.40 -2.93
N ASP A 171 0.76 -17.77 -2.17
CA ASP A 171 -0.64 -17.56 -2.58
C ASP A 171 -1.05 -16.08 -2.60
N MET A 172 -0.27 -15.19 -1.98
CA MET A 172 -0.52 -13.73 -2.04
C MET A 172 -0.48 -13.20 -3.47
N ASN A 173 0.37 -13.75 -4.33
CA ASN A 173 0.41 -13.40 -5.76
C ASN A 173 -0.91 -13.67 -6.50
N SER A 174 -1.77 -14.53 -5.94
CA SER A 174 -3.09 -14.84 -6.50
C SER A 174 -4.15 -13.79 -6.16
N LEU A 175 -3.84 -12.84 -5.26
CA LEU A 175 -4.76 -11.79 -4.87
C LEU A 175 -4.67 -10.59 -5.82
N GLU A 176 -5.83 -10.04 -6.16
CA GLU A 176 -5.92 -8.76 -6.87
C GLU A 176 -5.88 -7.62 -5.85
N PRO A 177 -4.88 -6.71 -5.90
CA PRO A 177 -4.78 -5.62 -4.93
C PRO A 177 -6.02 -4.73 -4.84
N SER A 178 -6.71 -4.52 -5.95
CA SER A 178 -7.95 -3.72 -6.00
C SER A 178 -9.13 -4.36 -5.24
N ASP A 179 -9.05 -5.66 -4.94
CA ASP A 179 -10.09 -6.39 -4.21
C ASP A 179 -9.88 -6.37 -2.69
N ILE A 180 -8.84 -5.69 -2.21
CA ILE A 180 -8.48 -5.68 -0.80
C ILE A 180 -9.21 -4.55 -0.08
N GLU A 181 -9.79 -4.86 1.07
CA GLU A 181 -10.38 -3.90 1.99
C GLU A 181 -9.39 -3.45 3.06
N SER A 182 -8.60 -4.38 3.58
CA SER A 182 -7.53 -4.06 4.54
C SER A 182 -6.49 -5.16 4.65
N ILE A 183 -5.28 -4.76 5.06
CA ILE A 183 -4.19 -5.65 5.43
C ILE A 183 -3.76 -5.30 6.84
N SER A 184 -3.77 -6.26 7.75
CA SER A 184 -3.31 -6.11 9.12
C SER A 184 -2.12 -7.02 9.38
N VAL A 185 -1.02 -6.46 9.90
CA VAL A 185 0.18 -7.22 10.27
C VAL A 185 0.26 -7.31 11.79
N LEU A 186 0.08 -8.53 12.31
CA LEU A 186 0.17 -8.85 13.72
C LEU A 186 1.61 -9.22 14.06
N LYS A 187 2.21 -8.42 14.92
CA LYS A 187 3.65 -8.51 15.21
C LYS A 187 3.96 -9.05 16.60
N ASP A 188 3.07 -8.87 17.56
CA ASP A 188 3.27 -9.24 18.95
C ASP A 188 2.72 -10.61 19.28
N ALA A 189 3.38 -11.31 20.22
CA ALA A 189 2.94 -12.61 20.70
C ALA A 189 1.51 -12.59 21.26
N SER A 190 1.08 -11.48 21.87
CA SER A 190 -0.29 -11.32 22.37
C SER A 190 -1.34 -11.37 21.25
N THR A 191 -1.05 -10.78 20.10
CA THR A 191 -1.96 -10.77 18.94
C THR A 191 -1.85 -12.05 18.11
N THR A 192 -0.66 -12.64 18.04
CA THR A 192 -0.43 -13.86 17.25
C THR A 192 -0.74 -15.14 18.00
N ALA A 193 -0.99 -15.08 19.33
CA ALA A 193 -1.33 -16.24 20.15
C ALA A 193 -2.54 -17.04 19.65
N LEU A 194 -3.52 -16.38 19.02
CA LEU A 194 -4.69 -17.00 18.40
C LEU A 194 -4.33 -18.01 17.30
N TYR A 195 -3.14 -17.88 16.72
CA TYR A 195 -2.66 -18.71 15.60
C TYR A 195 -1.66 -19.78 16.06
N GLY A 196 -1.38 -19.84 17.39
CA GLY A 196 -0.46 -20.81 17.98
C GLY A 196 0.95 -20.73 17.40
N VAL A 197 1.62 -21.86 17.27
CA VAL A 197 3.02 -21.94 16.81
C VAL A 197 3.22 -21.35 15.39
N LYS A 198 2.22 -21.48 14.52
CA LYS A 198 2.30 -20.93 13.15
C LYS A 198 2.38 -19.40 13.11
N GLY A 199 1.86 -18.71 14.14
CA GLY A 199 1.95 -17.26 14.27
C GLY A 199 3.29 -16.75 14.81
N GLY A 200 4.25 -17.63 15.12
CA GLY A 200 5.53 -17.27 15.75
C GLY A 200 6.39 -16.29 14.95
N ASN A 201 6.30 -16.32 13.62
CA ASN A 201 7.00 -15.41 12.71
C ASN A 201 6.18 -14.16 12.35
N GLY A 202 5.06 -13.91 13.04
CA GLY A 202 4.07 -12.89 12.71
C GLY A 202 2.95 -13.42 11.81
N VAL A 203 1.87 -12.65 11.74
CA VAL A 203 0.68 -13.01 10.94
C VAL A 203 0.28 -11.83 10.07
N ILE A 204 0.03 -12.09 8.80
CA ILE A 204 -0.54 -11.13 7.85
C ILE A 204 -2.01 -11.53 7.66
N VAL A 205 -2.92 -10.66 8.06
CA VAL A 205 -4.36 -10.85 7.88
C VAL A 205 -4.83 -9.94 6.78
N ILE A 206 -5.39 -10.52 5.74
CA ILE A 206 -5.94 -9.82 4.58
C ILE A 206 -7.45 -9.99 4.59
N THR A 207 -8.15 -8.87 4.59
CA THR A 207 -9.59 -8.81 4.41
C THR A 207 -9.89 -8.28 3.02
N THR A 208 -10.78 -8.94 2.33
CA THR A 208 -11.12 -8.57 0.97
C THR A 208 -12.48 -7.89 0.92
N LYS A 209 -12.69 -7.04 -0.10
CA LYS A 209 -13.91 -6.28 -0.32
C LYS A 209 -15.14 -7.19 -0.41
N ASN A 210 -16.20 -6.78 0.23
CA ASN A 210 -17.51 -7.38 0.18
C ASN A 210 -18.55 -6.32 -0.24
N GLY A 211 -19.72 -6.75 -0.68
CA GLY A 211 -20.81 -5.83 -0.92
C GLY A 211 -21.42 -5.33 0.40
N SER A 212 -21.97 -4.14 0.36
CA SER A 212 -22.72 -3.56 1.49
C SER A 212 -24.21 -3.70 1.27
N ARG A 213 -24.97 -3.97 2.35
CA ARG A 213 -26.44 -4.02 2.29
C ARG A 213 -27.02 -2.62 2.11
N ASN A 214 -28.20 -2.52 1.54
CA ASN A 214 -28.91 -1.27 1.26
C ASN A 214 -28.10 -0.28 0.39
N GLN A 215 -27.22 -0.78 -0.45
CA GLN A 215 -26.39 0.01 -1.34
C GLN A 215 -26.79 -0.23 -2.80
N GLU A 216 -26.96 0.85 -3.55
CA GLU A 216 -27.12 0.77 -5.00
C GLU A 216 -25.89 0.17 -5.66
N ALA A 217 -26.06 -0.43 -6.84
CA ALA A 217 -24.95 -1.03 -7.57
C ALA A 217 -23.90 0.02 -7.93
N GLN A 218 -22.68 -0.14 -7.43
CA GLN A 218 -21.53 0.70 -7.74
C GLN A 218 -20.60 -0.06 -8.67
N PHE A 219 -20.26 0.56 -9.80
CA PHE A 219 -19.30 0.03 -10.77
C PHE A 219 -18.01 0.80 -10.63
N THR A 220 -16.91 0.07 -10.49
CA THR A 220 -15.55 0.63 -10.44
C THR A 220 -14.72 0.04 -11.56
N PHE A 221 -14.02 0.89 -12.29
CA PHE A 221 -13.05 0.49 -13.30
C PHE A 221 -11.72 1.16 -13.03
N ASN A 222 -10.69 0.35 -12.76
CA ASN A 222 -9.34 0.79 -12.52
C ASN A 222 -8.44 0.29 -13.64
N THR A 223 -7.69 1.20 -14.25
CA THR A 223 -6.66 0.86 -15.23
C THR A 223 -5.38 1.61 -14.89
N SER A 224 -4.24 0.95 -15.04
CA SER A 224 -2.96 1.61 -14.92
C SER A 224 -1.96 1.07 -15.95
N TYR A 225 -1.10 1.96 -16.41
CA TYR A 225 0.06 1.67 -17.24
C TYR A 225 1.30 2.25 -16.59
N GLY A 226 2.32 1.43 -16.45
CA GLY A 226 3.61 1.81 -15.92
C GLY A 226 4.75 1.26 -16.74
N GLN A 227 5.95 1.75 -16.50
CA GLN A 227 7.19 1.25 -17.09
C GLN A 227 8.19 1.00 -15.98
N GLN A 228 8.92 -0.10 -16.07
CA GLN A 228 10.01 -0.46 -15.17
C GLN A 228 11.34 -0.25 -15.84
N SER A 229 12.32 0.15 -15.05
CA SER A 229 13.72 0.20 -15.44
C SER A 229 14.61 -0.20 -14.26
N PRO A 230 15.84 -0.64 -14.48
CA PRO A 230 16.80 -0.83 -13.40
C PRO A 230 17.01 0.48 -12.65
N GLU A 231 16.94 0.45 -11.32
CA GLU A 231 17.17 1.63 -10.49
C GLU A 231 18.61 2.17 -10.68
N LYS A 232 19.59 1.26 -10.78
CA LYS A 232 20.99 1.60 -10.92
C LYS A 232 21.74 0.51 -11.65
N THR A 233 22.63 0.92 -12.57
CA THR A 233 23.63 0.05 -13.18
C THR A 233 24.95 0.17 -12.42
N ILE A 234 25.74 -0.90 -12.42
CA ILE A 234 27.07 -0.92 -11.80
C ILE A 234 28.07 -0.31 -12.79
N GLY A 235 28.94 0.59 -12.34
CA GLY A 235 30.05 1.08 -13.15
C GLY A 235 31.01 -0.06 -13.44
N VAL A 236 31.11 -0.45 -14.70
CA VAL A 236 32.05 -1.48 -15.16
C VAL A 236 33.13 -0.87 -16.06
N LEU A 237 34.26 -1.51 -16.11
CA LEU A 237 35.37 -1.12 -17.02
C LEU A 237 34.95 -1.36 -18.46
N ASN A 238 35.36 -0.47 -19.34
CA ASN A 238 35.31 -0.72 -20.79
C ASN A 238 36.38 -1.72 -21.23
N ALA A 239 36.35 -2.17 -22.51
CA ALA A 239 37.25 -3.20 -22.99
C ALA A 239 38.73 -2.80 -22.89
N SER A 240 39.08 -1.55 -23.22
CA SER A 240 40.45 -1.04 -23.12
C SER A 240 40.95 -0.95 -21.68
N GLU A 241 40.08 -0.48 -20.75
CA GLU A 241 40.39 -0.38 -19.32
C GLU A 241 40.57 -1.77 -18.69
N TYR A 242 39.67 -2.72 -19.02
CA TYR A 242 39.77 -4.09 -18.54
C TYR A 242 41.07 -4.78 -19.04
N ALA A 243 41.38 -4.63 -20.33
CA ALA A 243 42.60 -5.17 -20.90
C ALA A 243 43.88 -4.55 -20.30
N ALA A 244 43.85 -3.25 -19.94
CA ALA A 244 44.94 -2.58 -19.24
C ALA A 244 45.20 -3.20 -17.87
N ILE A 245 44.13 -3.46 -17.09
CA ILE A 245 44.23 -4.11 -15.77
C ILE A 245 44.78 -5.55 -15.92
N LEU A 246 44.30 -6.31 -16.91
CA LEU A 246 44.82 -7.66 -17.14
C LEU A 246 46.32 -7.65 -17.51
N ASN A 247 46.79 -6.68 -18.33
CA ASN A 247 48.19 -6.48 -18.61
C ASN A 247 49.00 -6.17 -17.35
N GLU A 248 48.49 -5.25 -16.51
CA GLU A 248 49.15 -4.89 -15.25
C GLU A 248 49.24 -6.09 -14.29
N MET A 249 48.18 -6.87 -14.16
CA MET A 249 48.17 -8.10 -13.35
C MET A 249 49.17 -9.12 -13.89
N SER A 250 49.25 -9.32 -15.21
CA SER A 250 50.24 -10.25 -15.83
C SER A 250 51.66 -9.82 -15.55
N LEU A 251 51.99 -8.57 -15.83
CA LEU A 251 53.34 -8.01 -15.61
C LEU A 251 53.75 -8.07 -14.12
N THR A 252 52.84 -7.75 -13.22
CA THR A 252 53.09 -7.81 -11.76
C THR A 252 53.35 -9.24 -11.30
N SER A 253 52.76 -10.22 -11.97
CA SER A 253 52.97 -11.66 -11.71
C SER A 253 54.19 -12.24 -12.44
N GLY A 254 54.99 -11.41 -13.13
CA GLY A 254 56.19 -11.84 -13.88
C GLY A 254 55.87 -12.45 -15.27
N GLY A 255 54.64 -12.25 -15.77
CA GLY A 255 54.24 -12.66 -17.13
C GLY A 255 54.47 -11.57 -18.18
N GLU A 256 54.00 -11.83 -19.40
CA GLU A 256 54.07 -10.92 -20.53
C GLU A 256 52.77 -10.16 -20.74
N LEU A 257 52.80 -9.12 -21.62
CA LEU A 257 51.59 -8.41 -22.03
C LEU A 257 50.58 -9.36 -22.70
N ILE A 258 49.36 -9.42 -22.18
CA ILE A 258 48.30 -10.23 -22.78
C ILE A 258 47.73 -9.53 -24.01
N PHE A 259 47.55 -8.21 -23.93
CA PHE A 259 47.08 -7.37 -25.02
C PHE A 259 48.14 -6.35 -25.43
N SER A 260 48.68 -6.49 -26.62
CA SER A 260 49.76 -5.62 -27.14
C SER A 260 49.25 -4.25 -27.61
N ASP A 261 48.01 -4.18 -28.09
CA ASP A 261 47.37 -2.94 -28.55
C ASP A 261 46.00 -2.72 -27.88
N LEU A 262 45.99 -1.86 -26.87
CA LEU A 262 44.77 -1.51 -26.13
C LEU A 262 43.85 -0.57 -26.94
N SER A 263 44.45 0.20 -27.89
CA SER A 263 43.69 1.19 -28.65
C SER A 263 42.73 0.55 -29.66
N SER A 264 43.09 -0.64 -30.17
CA SER A 264 42.26 -1.41 -31.11
C SER A 264 40.95 -1.97 -30.46
N LEU A 265 40.93 -2.10 -29.14
CA LEU A 265 39.80 -2.70 -28.44
C LEU A 265 38.61 -1.74 -28.30
N GLY A 266 38.86 -0.42 -28.37
CA GLY A 266 37.81 0.59 -28.19
C GLY A 266 37.08 0.48 -26.85
N LYS A 267 35.81 0.88 -26.84
CA LYS A 267 34.98 0.77 -25.63
C LYS A 267 34.41 -0.63 -25.38
N GLY A 268 34.39 -1.47 -26.45
CA GLY A 268 33.73 -2.78 -26.36
C GLY A 268 32.20 -2.69 -26.22
N THR A 269 31.60 -3.79 -25.81
CA THR A 269 30.14 -3.89 -25.61
C THR A 269 29.79 -3.61 -24.15
N ASP A 270 28.85 -2.71 -23.94
CA ASP A 270 28.21 -2.48 -22.63
C ASP A 270 27.14 -3.54 -22.41
N TRP A 271 27.54 -4.66 -21.83
CA TRP A 271 26.64 -5.80 -21.60
C TRP A 271 25.44 -5.46 -20.70
N GLN A 272 25.57 -4.46 -19.83
CA GLN A 272 24.43 -4.04 -19.01
C GLN A 272 23.34 -3.40 -19.86
N LYS A 273 23.72 -2.57 -20.87
CA LYS A 273 22.74 -1.99 -21.81
C LYS A 273 22.14 -3.03 -22.75
N GLU A 274 22.90 -4.08 -23.09
CA GLU A 274 22.37 -5.17 -23.92
C GLU A 274 21.43 -6.08 -23.15
N ILE A 275 21.64 -6.24 -21.85
CA ILE A 275 20.86 -7.14 -21.00
C ILE A 275 19.65 -6.44 -20.37
N PHE A 276 19.79 -5.18 -19.94
CA PHE A 276 18.72 -4.49 -19.26
C PHE A 276 17.82 -3.69 -20.20
N ARG A 277 16.54 -3.82 -19.99
CA ARG A 277 15.50 -3.03 -20.63
C ARG A 277 15.07 -1.89 -19.71
N ILE A 278 14.92 -0.69 -20.25
CA ILE A 278 14.59 0.53 -19.50
C ILE A 278 13.11 0.93 -19.60
N ASP A 279 12.30 0.15 -20.30
CA ASP A 279 10.90 0.48 -20.63
C ASP A 279 9.98 -0.76 -20.55
N ALA A 280 10.29 -1.69 -19.64
CA ALA A 280 9.47 -2.88 -19.48
C ALA A 280 8.07 -2.51 -19.00
N PRO A 281 6.99 -2.80 -19.77
CA PRO A 281 5.66 -2.36 -19.42
C PRO A 281 5.04 -3.15 -18.27
N ILE A 282 4.19 -2.46 -17.52
CA ILE A 282 3.24 -3.04 -16.57
C ILE A 282 1.86 -2.52 -16.92
N ILE A 283 0.91 -3.42 -17.10
CA ILE A 283 -0.48 -3.07 -17.38
C ILE A 283 -1.37 -3.75 -16.35
N THR A 284 -2.23 -2.99 -15.70
CA THR A 284 -3.25 -3.56 -14.82
C THR A 284 -4.61 -3.01 -15.20
N ASN A 285 -5.60 -3.90 -15.26
CA ASN A 285 -6.99 -3.57 -15.50
C ASN A 285 -7.85 -4.33 -14.50
N ASN A 286 -8.73 -3.62 -13.82
CA ASN A 286 -9.68 -4.21 -12.89
C ASN A 286 -11.06 -3.59 -13.09
N ILE A 287 -12.08 -4.41 -13.10
CA ILE A 287 -13.48 -3.99 -13.07
C ILE A 287 -14.16 -4.68 -11.90
N SER A 288 -14.93 -3.93 -11.14
CA SER A 288 -15.72 -4.49 -10.06
C SER A 288 -17.13 -3.90 -10.00
N VAL A 289 -18.04 -4.64 -9.41
CA VAL A 289 -19.38 -4.20 -9.07
C VAL A 289 -19.73 -4.67 -7.68
N SER A 290 -20.22 -3.77 -6.85
CA SER A 290 -20.71 -4.06 -5.51
C SER A 290 -22.07 -3.44 -5.29
N GLY A 291 -22.84 -4.03 -4.39
CA GLY A 291 -24.17 -3.51 -4.04
C GLY A 291 -24.93 -4.48 -3.14
N GLY A 292 -26.16 -4.13 -2.82
CA GLY A 292 -27.00 -5.00 -2.00
C GLY A 292 -28.38 -4.45 -1.73
N THR A 293 -29.24 -5.36 -1.30
CA THR A 293 -30.59 -5.09 -0.79
C THR A 293 -30.60 -5.15 0.74
N ASN A 294 -31.77 -5.02 1.36
CA ASN A 294 -31.89 -5.16 2.82
C ASN A 294 -31.38 -6.52 3.34
N ASN A 295 -31.53 -7.58 2.54
CA ASN A 295 -31.28 -8.96 2.98
C ASN A 295 -30.06 -9.59 2.29
N SER A 296 -29.46 -8.95 1.30
CA SER A 296 -28.36 -9.51 0.54
C SER A 296 -27.35 -8.45 0.16
N SER A 297 -26.09 -8.86 0.01
CA SER A 297 -25.04 -8.05 -0.58
C SER A 297 -24.19 -8.89 -1.53
N TYR A 298 -23.56 -8.24 -2.49
CA TYR A 298 -22.70 -8.88 -3.48
C TYR A 298 -21.50 -8.01 -3.83
N PHE A 299 -20.41 -8.69 -4.15
CA PHE A 299 -19.21 -8.11 -4.75
C PHE A 299 -18.71 -9.04 -5.84
N LEU A 300 -18.54 -8.50 -7.04
CA LEU A 300 -17.97 -9.22 -8.18
C LEU A 300 -16.81 -8.41 -8.72
N SER A 301 -15.70 -9.06 -9.03
CA SER A 301 -14.57 -8.42 -9.70
C SER A 301 -13.94 -9.32 -10.76
N ALA A 302 -13.30 -8.67 -11.74
CA ALA A 302 -12.43 -9.32 -12.70
C ALA A 302 -11.21 -8.43 -12.91
N GLY A 303 -10.01 -9.01 -12.79
CA GLY A 303 -8.73 -8.33 -12.91
C GLY A 303 -7.83 -9.00 -13.93
N PHE A 304 -7.03 -8.19 -14.61
CA PHE A 304 -5.96 -8.63 -15.50
C PHE A 304 -4.71 -7.79 -15.26
N THR A 305 -3.60 -8.46 -15.00
CA THR A 305 -2.29 -7.85 -14.79
C THR A 305 -1.30 -8.49 -15.74
N GLU A 306 -0.55 -7.68 -16.46
CA GLU A 306 0.53 -8.06 -17.34
C GLU A 306 1.79 -7.27 -16.95
N GLN A 307 2.89 -7.97 -16.69
CA GLN A 307 4.16 -7.37 -16.31
C GLN A 307 5.28 -8.02 -17.10
N GLU A 308 6.02 -7.25 -17.86
CA GLU A 308 7.26 -7.71 -18.50
C GLU A 308 8.48 -7.44 -17.59
N GLY A 309 9.49 -8.30 -17.67
CA GLY A 309 10.73 -8.14 -16.91
C GLY A 309 11.71 -7.15 -17.53
N ILE A 310 12.63 -6.67 -16.70
CA ILE A 310 13.68 -5.73 -17.10
C ILE A 310 14.91 -6.39 -17.73
N ILE A 311 14.95 -7.73 -17.81
CA ILE A 311 16.06 -8.45 -18.45
C ILE A 311 15.69 -8.74 -19.90
N HIS A 312 16.53 -8.26 -20.82
CA HIS A 312 16.38 -8.44 -22.25
C HIS A 312 17.15 -9.69 -22.70
N GLY A 313 16.58 -10.49 -23.59
CA GLY A 313 17.22 -11.67 -24.21
C GLY A 313 16.71 -13.01 -23.65
N GLY A 314 16.63 -14.01 -24.55
CA GLY A 314 16.04 -15.32 -24.29
C GLY A 314 14.51 -15.28 -24.25
N ASP A 315 13.94 -16.23 -23.57
CA ASP A 315 12.49 -16.21 -23.28
C ASP A 315 12.21 -15.01 -22.39
N LYS A 316 11.30 -14.15 -22.84
CA LYS A 316 10.92 -12.93 -22.12
C LYS A 316 10.47 -13.27 -20.70
N GLN A 317 11.02 -12.55 -19.72
CA GLN A 317 10.48 -12.60 -18.37
C GLN A 317 9.10 -11.93 -18.38
N TYR A 318 8.10 -12.63 -17.91
CA TYR A 318 6.76 -12.05 -17.77
C TYR A 318 5.99 -12.66 -16.62
N PHE A 319 5.00 -11.93 -16.17
CA PHE A 319 4.00 -12.34 -15.20
C PHE A 319 2.64 -11.87 -15.68
N ASP A 320 1.76 -12.82 -16.00
CA ASP A 320 0.38 -12.57 -16.37
C ASP A 320 -0.54 -13.16 -15.31
N ARG A 321 -1.47 -12.38 -14.83
CA ARG A 321 -2.46 -12.80 -13.86
C ARG A 321 -3.86 -12.40 -14.33
N ALA A 322 -4.74 -13.37 -14.41
CA ALA A 322 -6.17 -13.14 -14.59
C ALA A 322 -6.91 -13.62 -13.35
N THR A 323 -7.71 -12.74 -12.75
CA THR A 323 -8.48 -13.02 -11.55
C THR A 323 -9.97 -12.83 -11.79
N PHE A 324 -10.78 -13.65 -11.14
CA PHE A 324 -12.20 -13.46 -11.02
C PHE A 324 -12.63 -13.74 -9.59
N ARG A 325 -13.46 -12.89 -9.03
CA ARG A 325 -13.99 -13.04 -7.68
C ARG A 325 -15.49 -12.82 -7.64
N ALA A 326 -16.17 -13.62 -6.81
CA ALA A 326 -17.58 -13.47 -6.54
C ALA A 326 -17.88 -13.74 -5.06
N ASN A 327 -18.41 -12.74 -4.37
CA ASN A 327 -18.86 -12.81 -2.99
C ASN A 327 -20.34 -12.51 -2.92
N PHE A 328 -21.08 -13.34 -2.20
CA PHE A 328 -22.49 -13.16 -1.91
C PHE A 328 -22.75 -13.42 -0.43
N ASP A 329 -23.51 -12.57 0.20
CA ASP A 329 -24.02 -12.73 1.55
C ASP A 329 -25.53 -12.48 1.53
N THR A 330 -26.34 -13.45 1.93
CA THR A 330 -27.79 -13.32 1.90
C THR A 330 -28.47 -14.00 3.08
N ASP A 331 -29.41 -13.31 3.70
CA ASP A 331 -30.28 -13.89 4.71
C ASP A 331 -31.45 -14.60 4.01
N LEU A 332 -31.46 -15.92 4.06
CA LEU A 332 -32.55 -16.73 3.55
C LEU A 332 -33.79 -16.62 4.43
N ASN A 333 -33.59 -16.42 5.72
CA ASN A 333 -34.62 -16.08 6.72
C ASN A 333 -33.96 -15.51 8.00
N SER A 334 -34.75 -15.18 9.02
CA SER A 334 -34.22 -14.60 10.28
C SER A 334 -33.24 -15.49 11.07
N LYS A 335 -33.06 -16.74 10.68
CA LYS A 335 -32.19 -17.72 11.37
C LYS A 335 -31.10 -18.31 10.47
N LEU A 336 -31.18 -18.10 9.17
CA LEU A 336 -30.27 -18.71 8.21
C LEU A 336 -29.68 -17.66 7.28
N ASN A 337 -28.37 -17.48 7.39
CA ASN A 337 -27.57 -16.67 6.51
C ASN A 337 -26.70 -17.57 5.63
N LEU A 338 -26.64 -17.30 4.32
CA LEU A 338 -25.78 -17.97 3.35
C LEU A 338 -24.69 -17.02 2.90
N LYS A 339 -23.44 -17.40 3.13
CA LYS A 339 -22.25 -16.72 2.61
C LYS A 339 -21.58 -17.60 1.57
N PHE A 340 -21.33 -17.02 0.41
CA PHE A 340 -20.59 -17.66 -0.66
C PHE A 340 -19.43 -16.74 -1.05
N SER A 341 -18.21 -17.28 -1.07
CA SER A 341 -17.03 -16.59 -1.56
C SER A 341 -16.27 -17.52 -2.49
N ASN A 342 -16.03 -17.07 -3.70
CA ASN A 342 -15.24 -17.79 -4.69
C ASN A 342 -14.20 -16.87 -5.30
N ARG A 343 -13.00 -17.38 -5.49
CA ARG A 343 -11.92 -16.75 -6.22
C ARG A 343 -11.32 -17.74 -7.19
N TYR A 344 -11.20 -17.32 -8.43
CA TYR A 344 -10.44 -18.03 -9.45
C TYR A 344 -9.29 -17.16 -9.91
N THR A 345 -8.08 -17.72 -9.95
CA THR A 345 -6.89 -17.02 -10.42
C THR A 345 -6.12 -17.95 -11.36
N ASN A 346 -5.75 -17.41 -12.51
CA ASN A 346 -4.81 -18.04 -13.44
C ASN A 346 -3.56 -17.18 -13.52
N ILE A 347 -2.39 -17.78 -13.25
CA ILE A 347 -1.10 -17.13 -13.31
C ILE A 347 -0.21 -17.85 -14.31
N THR A 348 0.38 -17.09 -15.22
CA THR A 348 1.39 -17.57 -16.14
C THR A 348 2.67 -16.75 -15.93
N THR A 349 3.79 -17.42 -15.73
CA THR A 349 5.09 -16.76 -15.51
C THR A 349 6.14 -17.41 -16.38
N ALA A 350 7.06 -16.60 -16.90
CA ALA A 350 8.32 -17.05 -17.44
C ALA A 350 9.47 -16.36 -16.71
N ASN A 351 10.37 -17.16 -16.18
CA ASN A 351 11.61 -16.68 -15.57
C ASN A 351 12.79 -17.14 -16.42
N PRO A 352 13.92 -16.39 -16.44
CA PRO A 352 15.09 -16.84 -17.14
C PRO A 352 15.55 -18.18 -16.53
N PRO A 353 16.17 -19.05 -17.34
CA PRO A 353 16.73 -20.28 -16.82
C PRO A 353 17.71 -19.94 -15.70
N ASN A 354 17.60 -20.62 -14.58
CA ASN A 354 18.56 -20.51 -13.49
C ASN A 354 19.95 -20.87 -14.03
N TRP A 355 20.79 -19.88 -14.21
CA TRP A 355 22.20 -20.09 -14.47
C TRP A 355 22.81 -20.72 -13.22
N LYS A 356 23.02 -22.03 -13.25
CA LYS A 356 23.76 -22.75 -12.20
C LYS A 356 25.26 -22.54 -12.39
#